data_ed3ef9e5632e15aa1fc067ea11280f69
#
_entry.id   ed3ef9e5632e15aa1fc067ea11280f69
#
_cell.length_a   1.000
_cell.length_b   1.000
_cell.length_c   1.000
_cell.angle_alpha   90.00
_cell.angle_beta   90.00
_cell.angle_gamma   90.00
#
_symmetry.space_group_name_H-M   'P 1'
#
loop_
_entity.id
_entity.type
_entity.pdbx_description
1 polymer ?
#
loop_
_entity_poly.entity_id
_entity_poly.type
_entity_poly.pdbx_seq_one_letter_code
_entity_poly.pdbx_strand_id
1 'polypeptide(L)'
;MAPIIIGQDWTSPSEVSQWFKPVRGNQMARAAIENACWDLTARARNIPLYKLLGGTLEKIPCGVSIGIQDTPEQLLENIKMEADAGYRRIKIKIKPGWDYDILRLVRQTYPDIPLSV
;
A
#
# COMPACT_ATOMS: atom_id res chain seq x y z
N MET A 1 -5.50 -23.97 -6.51
CA MET A 1 -6.55 -22.94 -6.24
C MET A 1 -7.60 -22.89 -7.35
N ALA A 2 -7.23 -22.92 -8.63
CA ALA A 2 -8.21 -22.88 -9.71
C ALA A 2 -9.34 -23.94 -9.58
N PRO A 3 -9.06 -25.23 -9.28
CA PRO A 3 -10.14 -26.20 -9.11
C PRO A 3 -11.13 -25.93 -7.95
N ILE A 4 -10.72 -25.07 -7.01
CA ILE A 4 -11.58 -24.72 -5.85
C ILE A 4 -12.61 -23.65 -6.24
N ILE A 5 -12.27 -22.77 -7.19
CA ILE A 5 -13.11 -21.61 -7.53
C ILE A 5 -13.89 -21.78 -8.85
N ILE A 6 -13.36 -22.57 -9.78
CA ILE A 6 -14.02 -22.78 -11.08
C ILE A 6 -15.38 -23.45 -10.86
N GLY A 7 -16.42 -22.84 -11.41
CA GLY A 7 -17.79 -23.32 -11.29
C GLY A 7 -18.49 -23.04 -9.97
N GLN A 8 -17.87 -22.22 -9.11
CA GLN A 8 -18.49 -21.73 -7.88
C GLN A 8 -19.18 -20.39 -8.12
N ASP A 9 -20.37 -20.25 -7.57
CA ASP A 9 -21.08 -18.98 -7.47
C ASP A 9 -20.91 -18.39 -6.07
N TRP A 10 -20.88 -17.07 -5.96
CA TRP A 10 -20.83 -16.36 -4.67
C TRP A 10 -21.87 -15.24 -4.61
N THR A 11 -22.41 -15.01 -3.44
CA THR A 11 -23.25 -13.85 -3.15
C THR A 11 -22.42 -12.67 -2.67
N SER A 12 -21.34 -12.95 -1.97
CA SER A 12 -20.35 -11.97 -1.53
C SER A 12 -18.91 -12.46 -1.82
N PRO A 13 -18.04 -11.62 -2.38
CA PRO A 13 -16.64 -11.98 -2.63
C PRO A 13 -15.88 -12.43 -1.38
N SER A 14 -16.32 -12.02 -0.18
CA SER A 14 -15.73 -12.46 1.08
C SER A 14 -15.85 -13.97 1.33
N GLU A 15 -16.78 -14.66 0.66
CA GLU A 15 -16.91 -16.11 0.73
C GLU A 15 -15.72 -16.82 0.10
N VAL A 16 -15.11 -16.23 -0.91
CA VAL A 16 -13.97 -16.78 -1.65
C VAL A 16 -12.77 -17.04 -0.72
N SER A 17 -12.53 -16.17 0.24
CA SER A 17 -11.46 -16.36 1.23
C SER A 17 -11.70 -17.59 2.10
N GLN A 18 -12.96 -17.93 2.37
CA GLN A 18 -13.30 -19.11 3.18
C GLN A 18 -13.05 -20.42 2.41
N TRP A 19 -13.29 -20.43 1.10
CA TRP A 19 -13.02 -21.62 0.28
C TRP A 19 -11.55 -21.98 0.25
N PHE A 20 -10.66 -20.99 0.43
CA PHE A 20 -9.22 -21.22 0.46
C PHE A 20 -8.65 -21.56 1.85
N LYS A 21 -9.47 -21.67 2.89
CA LYS A 21 -8.99 -22.03 4.24
C LYS A 21 -8.16 -23.33 4.27
N PRO A 22 -8.51 -24.39 3.52
CA PRO A 22 -7.73 -25.63 3.51
C PRO A 22 -6.34 -25.46 2.83
N VAL A 23 -6.15 -24.42 2.03
CA VAL A 23 -4.87 -24.15 1.32
C VAL A 23 -3.92 -23.45 2.26
N ARG A 24 -2.90 -24.16 2.73
CA ARG A 24 -1.86 -23.56 3.59
C ARG A 24 -0.92 -22.68 2.78
N GLY A 25 -0.55 -21.51 3.32
CA GLY A 25 0.35 -20.56 2.66
C GLY A 25 -0.27 -19.91 1.41
N ASN A 26 0.58 -19.54 0.46
CA ASN A 26 0.19 -18.93 -0.82
C ASN A 26 -0.73 -17.69 -0.67
N GLN A 27 -0.52 -16.88 0.37
CA GLN A 27 -1.41 -15.76 0.73
C GLN A 27 -1.58 -14.76 -0.41
N MET A 28 -0.49 -14.43 -1.13
CA MET A 28 -0.57 -13.48 -2.25
C MET A 28 -1.43 -14.01 -3.40
N ALA A 29 -1.31 -15.30 -3.72
CA ALA A 29 -2.13 -15.92 -4.77
C ALA A 29 -3.60 -16.02 -4.35
N ARG A 30 -3.88 -16.29 -3.07
CA ARG A 30 -5.25 -16.25 -2.52
C ARG A 30 -5.84 -14.85 -2.61
N ALA A 31 -5.07 -13.85 -2.15
CA ALA A 31 -5.49 -12.45 -2.21
C ALA A 31 -5.72 -11.98 -3.66
N ALA A 32 -4.91 -12.40 -4.62
CA ALA A 32 -5.10 -12.04 -6.02
C ALA A 32 -6.46 -12.53 -6.57
N ILE A 33 -6.85 -13.76 -6.24
CA ILE A 33 -8.14 -14.30 -6.66
C ILE A 33 -9.29 -13.58 -5.95
N GLU A 34 -9.19 -13.37 -4.65
CA GLU A 34 -10.21 -12.64 -3.88
C GLU A 34 -10.39 -11.22 -4.39
N ASN A 35 -9.29 -10.48 -4.65
CA ASN A 35 -9.33 -9.14 -5.22
C ASN A 35 -10.01 -9.12 -6.59
N ALA A 36 -9.75 -10.12 -7.45
CA ALA A 36 -10.42 -10.23 -8.75
C ALA A 36 -11.94 -10.43 -8.59
N CYS A 37 -12.38 -11.21 -7.61
CA CYS A 37 -13.82 -11.37 -7.32
C CYS A 37 -14.46 -10.09 -6.79
N TRP A 38 -13.76 -9.32 -5.95
CA TRP A 38 -14.21 -8.00 -5.50
C TRP A 38 -14.34 -7.00 -6.67
N ASP A 39 -13.33 -6.93 -7.55
CA ASP A 39 -13.35 -6.05 -8.71
C ASP A 39 -14.48 -6.45 -9.70
N LEU A 40 -14.62 -7.75 -9.98
CA LEU A 40 -15.70 -8.26 -10.82
C LEU A 40 -17.08 -7.89 -10.27
N THR A 41 -17.29 -8.06 -8.96
CA THR A 41 -18.54 -7.71 -8.31
C THR A 41 -18.84 -6.21 -8.38
N ALA A 42 -17.83 -5.37 -8.16
CA ALA A 42 -17.95 -3.92 -8.27
C ALA A 42 -18.33 -3.49 -9.69
N ARG A 43 -17.68 -4.06 -10.70
CA ARG A 43 -17.98 -3.82 -12.12
C ARG A 43 -19.38 -4.29 -12.49
N ALA A 44 -19.78 -5.50 -12.08
CA ALA A 44 -21.10 -6.03 -12.34
C ALA A 44 -22.22 -5.17 -11.72
N ARG A 45 -21.96 -4.53 -10.58
CA ARG A 45 -22.89 -3.59 -9.92
C ARG A 45 -22.76 -2.15 -10.41
N ASN A 46 -21.83 -1.87 -11.32
CA ASN A 46 -21.49 -0.53 -11.82
C ASN A 46 -21.22 0.49 -10.70
N ILE A 47 -20.50 0.06 -9.67
CA ILE A 47 -20.05 0.92 -8.55
C ILE A 47 -18.53 0.84 -8.38
N PRO A 48 -17.86 1.94 -7.98
CA PRO A 48 -16.44 1.89 -7.64
C PRO A 48 -16.16 0.91 -6.51
N LEU A 49 -15.05 0.14 -6.60
CA LEU A 49 -14.70 -0.87 -5.61
C LEU A 49 -14.59 -0.30 -4.19
N TYR A 50 -14.03 0.92 -4.03
CA TYR A 50 -13.92 1.53 -2.71
C TYR A 50 -15.29 1.75 -2.05
N LYS A 51 -16.32 2.08 -2.82
CA LYS A 51 -17.70 2.20 -2.30
C LYS A 51 -18.30 0.85 -1.92
N LEU A 52 -18.03 -0.18 -2.72
CA LEU A 52 -18.43 -1.55 -2.37
C LEU A 52 -17.82 -2.03 -1.06
N LEU A 53 -16.58 -1.60 -0.77
CA LEU A 53 -15.88 -1.89 0.48
C LEU A 53 -16.24 -0.94 1.64
N GLY A 54 -17.21 -0.03 1.44
CA GLY A 54 -17.66 0.90 2.46
C GLY A 54 -16.80 2.17 2.59
N GLY A 55 -15.92 2.44 1.62
CA GLY A 55 -15.11 3.65 1.61
C GLY A 55 -15.96 4.90 1.38
N THR A 56 -15.68 5.95 2.14
CA THR A 56 -16.41 7.24 2.12
C THR A 56 -15.55 8.42 1.67
N LEU A 57 -14.23 8.27 1.68
CA LEU A 57 -13.31 9.35 1.34
C LEU A 57 -13.07 9.41 -0.17
N GLU A 58 -13.21 10.60 -0.73
CA GLU A 58 -12.89 10.87 -2.15
C GLU A 58 -11.38 11.08 -2.37
N LYS A 59 -10.68 11.57 -1.34
CA LYS A 59 -9.22 11.82 -1.38
C LYS A 59 -8.57 11.24 -0.13
N ILE A 60 -7.46 10.57 -0.32
CA ILE A 60 -6.67 9.96 0.77
C ILE A 60 -5.28 10.59 0.75
N PRO A 61 -4.79 11.13 1.89
CA PRO A 61 -3.42 11.60 2.00
C PRO A 61 -2.43 10.46 1.74
N CYS A 62 -1.60 10.60 0.72
CA CYS A 62 -0.62 9.61 0.35
C CYS A 62 0.73 9.87 1.01
N GLY A 63 1.48 8.82 1.25
CA GLY A 63 2.90 8.86 1.57
C GLY A 63 3.73 8.35 0.40
N VAL A 64 5.00 8.73 0.37
CA VAL A 64 5.99 8.26 -0.60
C VAL A 64 7.13 7.53 0.10
N SER A 65 7.72 6.56 -0.57
CA SER A 65 8.90 5.83 -0.08
C SER A 65 10.12 6.19 -0.92
N ILE A 66 11.12 6.79 -0.27
CA ILE A 66 12.38 7.19 -0.88
C ILE A 66 13.41 6.10 -0.57
N GLY A 67 14.12 5.63 -1.60
CA GLY A 67 15.22 4.68 -1.48
C GLY A 67 16.43 5.28 -0.78
N ILE A 68 17.43 4.43 -0.50
CA ILE A 68 18.75 4.89 -0.05
C ILE A 68 19.36 5.71 -1.19
N GLN A 69 19.91 6.86 -0.84
CA GLN A 69 20.61 7.76 -1.76
C GLN A 69 22.13 7.64 -1.58
N ASP A 70 22.88 8.15 -2.54
CA ASP A 70 24.35 8.12 -2.46
C ASP A 70 24.88 9.16 -1.46
N THR A 71 24.16 10.28 -1.28
CA THR A 71 24.54 11.33 -0.34
C THR A 71 23.35 11.84 0.49
N PRO A 72 23.59 12.38 1.69
CA PRO A 72 22.57 13.01 2.51
C PRO A 72 21.86 14.17 1.80
N GLU A 73 22.58 14.96 1.02
CA GLU A 73 22.08 16.10 0.27
C GLU A 73 21.03 15.66 -0.75
N GLN A 74 21.31 14.60 -1.52
CA GLN A 74 20.36 14.01 -2.46
C GLN A 74 19.09 13.52 -1.76
N LEU A 75 19.23 12.94 -0.56
CA LEU A 75 18.06 12.53 0.22
C LEU A 75 17.20 13.74 0.59
N LEU A 76 17.82 14.82 1.09
CA LEU A 76 17.08 16.03 1.47
C LEU A 76 16.40 16.69 0.26
N GLU A 77 17.07 16.75 -0.89
CA GLU A 77 16.48 17.25 -2.14
C GLU A 77 15.26 16.42 -2.57
N ASN A 78 15.39 15.08 -2.52
CA ASN A 78 14.28 14.19 -2.87
C ASN A 78 13.10 14.34 -1.88
N ILE A 79 13.39 14.49 -0.58
CA ILE A 79 12.33 14.75 0.42
C ILE A 79 11.62 16.06 0.11
N LYS A 80 12.39 17.12 -0.23
CA LYS A 80 11.81 18.40 -0.60
C LYS A 80 10.90 18.29 -1.83
N MET A 81 11.40 17.66 -2.87
CA MET A 81 10.66 17.46 -4.13
C MET A 81 9.32 16.73 -3.88
N GLU A 82 9.34 15.66 -3.10
CA GLU A 82 8.15 14.88 -2.80
C GLU A 82 7.18 15.63 -1.87
N ALA A 83 7.69 16.38 -0.91
CA ALA A 83 6.87 17.23 -0.06
C ALA A 83 6.20 18.35 -0.86
N ASP A 84 6.94 18.99 -1.79
CA ASP A 84 6.41 20.02 -2.69
C ASP A 84 5.37 19.44 -3.66
N ALA A 85 5.51 18.16 -4.06
CA ALA A 85 4.52 17.43 -4.85
C ALA A 85 3.23 17.10 -4.06
N GLY A 86 3.23 17.35 -2.75
CA GLY A 86 2.04 17.23 -1.90
C GLY A 86 1.93 15.94 -1.11
N TYR A 87 2.95 15.09 -1.08
CA TYR A 87 2.97 13.93 -0.21
C TYR A 87 2.99 14.34 1.27
N ARG A 88 2.11 13.74 2.06
CA ARG A 88 1.89 14.10 3.47
C ARG A 88 2.66 13.27 4.46
N ARG A 89 3.32 12.21 4.01
CA ARG A 89 4.17 11.35 4.81
C ARG A 89 5.34 10.87 3.96
N ILE A 90 6.54 10.99 4.49
CA ILE A 90 7.75 10.50 3.86
C ILE A 90 8.19 9.21 4.58
N LYS A 91 8.47 8.16 3.81
CA LYS A 91 9.18 6.98 4.29
C LYS A 91 10.54 6.93 3.63
N ILE A 92 11.61 6.79 4.42
CA ILE A 92 12.97 6.60 3.89
C ILE A 92 13.47 5.20 4.20
N LYS A 93 14.26 4.62 3.29
CA LYS A 93 14.95 3.36 3.55
C LYS A 93 16.24 3.63 4.29
N ILE A 94 16.54 2.75 5.26
CA ILE A 94 17.75 2.80 6.06
C ILE A 94 18.55 1.49 5.91
N LYS A 95 19.83 1.54 6.28
CA LYS A 95 20.73 0.38 6.42
C LYS A 95 21.77 0.72 7.50
N PRO A 96 22.51 -0.25 8.06
CA PRO A 96 23.62 0.02 8.96
C PRO A 96 24.58 1.06 8.39
N GLY A 97 24.89 2.11 9.17
CA GLY A 97 25.71 3.26 8.75
C GLY A 97 25.00 4.31 7.88
N TRP A 98 23.72 4.07 7.55
CA TRP A 98 22.83 5.01 6.88
C TRP A 98 21.45 4.97 7.58
N ASP A 99 21.46 5.27 8.88
CA ASP A 99 20.31 5.13 9.76
C ASP A 99 20.19 6.32 10.72
N TYR A 100 20.82 6.22 11.90
CA TYR A 100 20.62 7.19 12.97
C TYR A 100 20.98 8.63 12.59
N ASP A 101 22.16 8.84 11.98
CA ASP A 101 22.63 10.18 11.61
C ASP A 101 21.78 10.78 10.47
N ILE A 102 21.38 9.97 9.51
CA ILE A 102 20.46 10.37 8.45
C ILE A 102 19.10 10.78 9.01
N LEU A 103 18.55 9.98 9.92
CA LEU A 103 17.27 10.31 10.56
C LEU A 103 17.35 11.60 11.37
N ARG A 104 18.45 11.82 12.08
CA ARG A 104 18.71 13.06 12.80
C ARG A 104 18.75 14.25 11.85
N LEU A 105 19.51 14.15 10.75
CA LEU A 105 19.62 15.20 9.75
C LEU A 105 18.24 15.53 9.12
N VAL A 106 17.50 14.52 8.71
CA VAL A 106 16.15 14.71 8.15
C VAL A 106 15.24 15.39 9.18
N ARG A 107 15.28 14.98 10.44
CA ARG A 107 14.43 15.57 11.49
C ARG A 107 14.82 17.00 11.82
N GLN A 108 16.11 17.34 11.75
CA GLN A 108 16.59 18.72 11.93
C GLN A 108 16.14 19.63 10.79
N THR A 109 16.16 19.11 9.56
CA THR A 109 15.78 19.87 8.36
C THR A 109 14.26 19.99 8.21
N TYR A 110 13.54 18.94 8.58
CA TYR A 110 12.07 18.84 8.46
C TYR A 110 11.46 18.40 9.81
N PRO A 111 11.36 19.29 10.80
CA PRO A 111 10.96 18.94 12.16
C PRO A 111 9.54 18.35 12.25
N ASP A 112 8.63 18.82 11.40
CA ASP A 112 7.19 18.49 11.51
C ASP A 112 6.72 17.44 10.49
N ILE A 113 7.57 17.02 9.56
CA ILE A 113 7.15 16.07 8.53
C ILE A 113 6.88 14.69 9.15
N PRO A 114 5.73 14.07 8.89
CA PRO A 114 5.49 12.68 9.27
C PRO A 114 6.50 11.76 8.57
N LEU A 115 7.43 11.21 9.35
CA LEU A 115 8.54 10.40 8.89
C LEU A 115 8.39 8.95 9.38
N SER A 116 8.63 8.00 8.48
CA SER A 116 8.73 6.57 8.80
C SER A 116 9.96 5.95 8.14
N VAL A 117 10.42 4.84 8.64
CA VAL A 117 11.56 4.07 8.13
C VAL A 117 11.15 2.63 7.84
#